data_74e6749839b49ffd92fa6d11ad253757
#
_entry.id   74e6749839b49ffd92fa6d11ad253757
#
_cell.length_a   1.000
_cell.length_b   1.000
_cell.length_c   1.000
_cell.angle_alpha   90.00
_cell.angle_beta   90.00
_cell.angle_gamma   90.00
#
_symmetry.space_group_name_H-M   'P 1'
#
loop_
_entity.id
_entity.type
_entity.pdbx_description
1 polymer ?
#
loop_
_entity_poly.entity_id
_entity_poly.type
_entity_poly.pdbx_seq_one_letter_code
_entity_poly.pdbx_strand_id
1 'polypeptide(L)'
;MLFRSPLLQTQFPEIVDFYLPPEACSYRVAVVSIKKRYPGHARRIMLGIWSCLRQFSYTKFVIVTDDDIDVRNWQEVIWAVATRVDPGRDTLVVERTPIDYLDFASPVSGLGSKMGIDASNKWPRETERAWGRPISMREDVIARVDALWRDLGIRA
;
A
#
# COMPACT_ATOMS: atom_id res chain seq x y z
N MET A 1 -16.90 1.21 7.48
CA MET A 1 -16.45 1.94 8.68
C MET A 1 -15.05 2.49 8.39
N LEU A 2 -14.91 3.79 8.18
CA LEU A 2 -13.63 4.44 7.89
C LEU A 2 -12.81 4.49 9.18
N PHE A 3 -11.95 3.51 9.40
CA PHE A 3 -10.89 3.65 10.40
C PHE A 3 -9.81 4.59 9.84
N ARG A 4 -10.11 5.88 9.81
CA ARG A 4 -9.05 6.87 9.87
C ARG A 4 -8.46 6.73 11.27
N SER A 5 -7.29 6.14 11.40
CA SER A 5 -6.62 6.07 12.69
C SER A 5 -6.13 7.48 13.04
N PRO A 6 -6.87 8.27 13.85
CA PRO A 6 -6.47 9.63 14.20
C PRO A 6 -5.08 9.66 14.84
N LEU A 7 -4.74 8.57 15.52
CA LEU A 7 -3.47 8.41 16.21
C LEU A 7 -2.27 8.33 15.22
N LEU A 8 -2.43 7.58 14.13
CA LEU A 8 -1.40 7.49 13.09
C LEU A 8 -1.27 8.83 12.35
N GLN A 9 -2.39 9.49 12.04
CA GLN A 9 -2.38 10.79 11.35
C GLN A 9 -1.79 11.92 12.22
N THR A 10 -1.86 11.81 13.53
CA THR A 10 -1.19 12.77 14.43
C THR A 10 0.32 12.67 14.32
N GLN A 11 0.87 11.46 14.18
CA GLN A 11 2.32 11.25 14.03
C GLN A 11 2.79 11.32 12.58
N PHE A 12 1.93 10.92 11.64
CA PHE A 12 2.20 10.88 10.20
C PHE A 12 1.06 11.59 9.45
N PRO A 13 1.05 12.93 9.43
CA PRO A 13 -0.03 13.70 8.80
C PRO A 13 -0.12 13.51 7.28
N GLU A 14 0.90 12.92 6.68
CA GLU A 14 0.94 12.52 5.28
C GLU A 14 0.12 11.27 4.97
N ILE A 15 -0.27 10.47 5.96
CA ILE A 15 -1.15 9.31 5.76
C ILE A 15 -2.56 9.81 5.44
N VAL A 16 -3.04 9.46 4.25
CA VAL A 16 -4.39 9.79 3.76
C VAL A 16 -5.37 8.75 4.24
N ASP A 17 -5.04 7.47 4.06
CA ASP A 17 -5.86 6.36 4.50
C ASP A 17 -5.00 5.16 4.92
N PHE A 18 -5.59 4.31 5.77
CA PHE A 18 -4.94 3.15 6.36
C PHE A 18 -5.95 2.01 6.44
N TYR A 19 -5.57 0.86 5.92
CA TYR A 19 -6.44 -0.31 5.87
C TYR A 19 -5.73 -1.58 6.34
N LEU A 20 -6.40 -2.31 7.19
CA LEU A 20 -6.00 -3.63 7.65
C LEU A 20 -7.01 -4.63 7.08
N PRO A 21 -6.68 -5.37 6.02
CA PRO A 21 -7.61 -6.29 5.38
C PRO A 21 -7.97 -7.45 6.31
N PRO A 22 -9.26 -7.76 6.48
CA PRO A 22 -9.70 -8.88 7.32
C PRO A 22 -9.12 -10.22 6.86
N GLU A 23 -8.94 -10.40 5.56
CA GLU A 23 -8.39 -11.59 4.93
C GLU A 23 -6.94 -11.86 5.36
N ALA A 24 -6.25 -10.82 5.80
CA ALA A 24 -4.87 -10.89 6.30
C ALA A 24 -4.80 -11.00 7.84
N CYS A 25 -5.75 -11.65 8.46
CA CYS A 25 -5.81 -11.82 9.91
C CYS A 25 -5.69 -10.50 10.68
N SER A 26 -6.45 -9.51 10.25
CA SER A 26 -6.66 -8.18 10.84
C SER A 26 -5.47 -7.23 10.84
N TYR A 27 -4.26 -7.63 11.22
CA TYR A 27 -3.11 -6.70 11.37
C TYR A 27 -1.82 -7.19 10.73
N ARG A 28 -1.81 -8.36 10.10
CA ARG A 28 -0.58 -8.91 9.50
C ARG A 28 -0.19 -8.23 8.20
N VAL A 29 -1.16 -7.64 7.51
CA VAL A 29 -0.94 -6.79 6.35
C VAL A 29 -1.56 -5.43 6.63
N ALA A 30 -0.82 -4.37 6.34
CA ALA A 30 -1.34 -3.00 6.31
C ALA A 30 -1.15 -2.42 4.91
N VAL A 31 -2.20 -1.82 4.37
CA VAL A 31 -2.13 -1.03 3.14
C VAL A 31 -2.34 0.43 3.50
N VAL A 32 -1.45 1.29 3.05
CA VAL A 32 -1.38 2.68 3.48
C VAL A 32 -1.25 3.59 2.27
N SER A 33 -2.16 4.52 2.09
CA SER A 33 -1.99 5.59 1.11
C SER A 33 -1.43 6.84 1.75
N ILE A 34 -0.49 7.47 1.06
CA ILE A 34 0.18 8.67 1.56
C ILE A 34 0.20 9.79 0.52
N LYS A 35 0.23 11.01 0.99
CA LYS A 35 0.68 12.16 0.20
C LYS A 35 2.19 12.20 0.20
N LYS A 36 2.83 11.55 -0.78
CA LYS A 36 4.28 11.53 -0.90
C LYS A 36 4.84 12.95 -1.10
N ARG A 37 5.91 13.29 -0.39
CA ARG A 37 6.48 14.65 -0.38
C ARG A 37 7.96 14.69 -0.78
N TYR A 38 8.66 13.56 -0.72
CA TYR A 38 10.10 13.47 -1.02
C TYR A 38 10.49 12.01 -1.34
N PRO A 39 11.63 11.81 -2.01
CA PRO A 39 12.18 10.47 -2.25
C PRO A 39 12.44 9.71 -0.94
N GLY A 40 12.08 8.42 -0.90
CA GLY A 40 12.25 7.57 0.29
C GLY A 40 11.17 7.76 1.36
N HIS A 41 10.13 8.57 1.13
CA HIS A 41 9.07 8.82 2.09
C HIS A 41 8.31 7.55 2.48
N ALA A 42 8.06 6.65 1.52
CA ALA A 42 7.40 5.38 1.79
C ALA A 42 8.16 4.52 2.81
N ARG A 43 9.48 4.49 2.73
CA ARG A 43 10.31 3.74 3.71
C ARG A 43 10.19 4.31 5.13
N ARG A 44 10.14 5.64 5.26
CA ARG A 44 9.90 6.28 6.56
C ARG A 44 8.56 5.85 7.15
N ILE A 45 7.52 5.79 6.33
CA ILE A 45 6.18 5.35 6.76
C ILE A 45 6.18 3.88 7.20
N MET A 46 6.81 2.98 6.44
CA MET A 46 6.96 1.56 6.83
C MET A 46 7.59 1.42 8.21
N LEU A 47 8.75 2.04 8.41
CA LEU A 47 9.48 2.01 9.68
C LEU A 47 8.67 2.67 10.81
N GLY A 48 7.98 3.76 10.48
CA GLY A 48 7.12 4.48 11.41
C GLY A 48 5.94 3.62 11.88
N ILE A 49 5.26 2.91 10.99
CA ILE A 49 4.15 2.01 11.34
C ILE A 49 4.63 0.92 12.28
N TRP A 50 5.73 0.25 11.96
CA TRP A 50 6.26 -0.83 12.81
C TRP A 50 6.71 -0.39 14.19
N SER A 51 7.04 0.89 14.38
CA SER A 51 7.49 1.46 15.65
C SER A 51 6.46 2.28 16.41
N CYS A 52 5.34 2.65 15.77
CA CYS A 52 4.39 3.60 16.35
C CYS A 52 3.58 3.01 17.51
N LEU A 53 3.04 1.82 17.34
CA LEU A 53 2.21 1.14 18.35
C LEU A 53 2.64 -0.31 18.49
N ARG A 54 2.54 -0.85 19.73
CA ARG A 54 2.91 -2.24 20.01
C ARG A 54 2.25 -3.23 19.06
N GLN A 55 0.96 -3.08 18.77
CA GLN A 55 0.23 -3.98 17.88
C GLN A 55 0.73 -3.92 16.43
N PHE A 56 1.20 -2.77 15.95
CA PHE A 56 1.76 -2.64 14.62
C PHE A 56 3.18 -3.17 14.52
N SER A 57 3.86 -3.36 15.65
CA SER A 57 5.13 -4.10 15.63
C SER A 57 4.95 -5.55 15.19
N TYR A 58 3.72 -6.07 15.22
CA TYR A 58 3.37 -7.41 14.74
C TYR A 58 2.89 -7.44 13.28
N THR A 59 2.71 -6.29 12.64
CA THR A 59 2.39 -6.21 11.21
C THR A 59 3.55 -6.76 10.40
N LYS A 60 3.27 -7.76 9.56
CA LYS A 60 4.27 -8.47 8.79
C LYS A 60 4.58 -7.78 7.47
N PHE A 61 3.53 -7.35 6.79
CA PHE A 61 3.63 -6.70 5.49
C PHE A 61 3.03 -5.30 5.54
N VAL A 62 3.76 -4.32 5.00
CA VAL A 62 3.28 -2.95 4.84
C VAL A 62 3.40 -2.56 3.37
N ILE A 63 2.28 -2.30 2.72
CA ILE A 63 2.23 -1.81 1.34
C ILE A 63 1.92 -0.31 1.41
N VAL A 64 2.79 0.51 0.86
CA VAL A 64 2.60 1.96 0.81
C VAL A 64 2.31 2.39 -0.62
N THR A 65 1.20 3.09 -0.82
CA THR A 65 0.75 3.65 -2.10
C THR A 65 0.65 5.17 -2.03
N ASP A 66 0.45 5.83 -3.16
CA ASP A 66 0.02 7.24 -3.17
C ASP A 66 -1.49 7.36 -2.96
N ASP A 67 -1.95 8.60 -2.80
CA ASP A 67 -3.34 8.98 -2.55
C ASP A 67 -4.27 8.82 -3.77
N ASP A 68 -3.73 8.39 -4.91
CA ASP A 68 -4.48 8.01 -6.11
C ASP A 68 -4.98 6.56 -6.11
N ILE A 69 -4.68 5.78 -5.06
CA ILE A 69 -5.06 4.38 -4.90
C ILE A 69 -6.02 4.22 -3.71
N ASP A 70 -7.18 3.62 -3.96
CA ASP A 70 -8.06 3.18 -2.87
C ASP A 70 -7.47 1.93 -2.20
N VAL A 71 -6.99 2.08 -0.97
CA VAL A 71 -6.37 1.00 -0.18
C VAL A 71 -7.32 -0.17 0.12
N ARG A 72 -8.64 0.01 -0.07
CA ARG A 72 -9.66 -1.03 0.09
C ARG A 72 -9.97 -1.76 -1.20
N ASN A 73 -9.60 -1.18 -2.33
CA ASN A 73 -9.74 -1.81 -3.62
C ASN A 73 -8.51 -2.65 -3.97
N TRP A 74 -8.59 -3.95 -3.73
CA TRP A 74 -7.47 -4.86 -4.02
C TRP A 74 -7.04 -4.86 -5.48
N GLN A 75 -7.93 -4.58 -6.42
CA GLN A 75 -7.56 -4.49 -7.84
C GLN A 75 -6.61 -3.31 -8.07
N GLU A 76 -6.90 -2.15 -7.46
CA GLU A 76 -6.01 -0.99 -7.53
C GLU A 76 -4.70 -1.20 -6.79
N VAL A 77 -4.75 -1.81 -5.60
CA VAL A 77 -3.55 -2.12 -4.82
C VAL A 77 -2.62 -3.06 -5.57
N ILE A 78 -3.16 -4.16 -6.13
CA ILE A 78 -2.38 -5.11 -6.92
C ILE A 78 -1.86 -4.47 -8.20
N TRP A 79 -2.69 -3.64 -8.87
CA TRP A 79 -2.24 -2.88 -10.03
C TRP A 79 -1.06 -1.96 -9.67
N ALA A 80 -1.13 -1.23 -8.56
CA ALA A 80 -0.04 -0.36 -8.10
C ALA A 80 1.23 -1.18 -7.81
N VAL A 81 1.11 -2.31 -7.12
CA VAL A 81 2.24 -3.22 -6.87
C VAL A 81 2.83 -3.73 -8.18
N ALA A 82 2.00 -4.19 -9.11
CA ALA A 82 2.48 -4.76 -10.37
C ALA A 82 3.15 -3.73 -11.30
N THR A 83 2.69 -2.47 -11.27
CA THR A 83 3.15 -1.45 -12.22
C THR A 83 4.19 -0.46 -11.67
N ARG A 84 4.28 -0.32 -10.35
CA ARG A 84 5.12 0.69 -9.71
C ARG A 84 6.31 0.11 -8.93
N VAL A 85 6.29 -1.19 -8.61
CA VAL A 85 7.31 -1.81 -7.76
C VAL A 85 8.35 -2.53 -8.61
N ASP A 86 9.60 -2.19 -8.38
CA ASP A 86 10.73 -3.03 -8.68
C ASP A 86 11.16 -3.74 -7.38
N PRO A 87 11.12 -5.08 -7.31
CA PRO A 87 11.38 -5.78 -6.05
C PRO A 87 12.72 -5.48 -5.42
N GLY A 88 13.76 -5.26 -6.21
CA GLY A 88 15.09 -4.95 -5.69
C GLY A 88 15.20 -3.54 -5.10
N ARG A 89 14.54 -2.58 -5.73
CA ARG A 89 14.58 -1.17 -5.32
C ARG A 89 13.56 -0.86 -4.22
N ASP A 90 12.35 -1.42 -4.32
CA ASP A 90 11.16 -0.93 -3.61
C ASP A 90 10.74 -1.81 -2.45
N THR A 91 11.46 -2.88 -2.17
CA THR A 91 11.22 -3.67 -0.97
C THR A 91 12.16 -3.27 0.17
N LEU A 92 11.66 -3.39 1.38
CA LEU A 92 12.41 -3.26 2.60
C LEU A 92 12.17 -4.50 3.46
N VAL A 93 13.19 -5.32 3.64
CA VAL A 93 13.13 -6.47 4.53
C VAL A 93 13.86 -6.14 5.83
N VAL A 94 13.19 -6.39 6.95
CA VAL A 94 13.75 -6.23 8.29
C VAL A 94 13.69 -7.58 8.99
N GLU A 95 14.85 -8.17 9.20
CA GLU A 95 14.98 -9.50 9.78
C GLU A 95 15.09 -9.46 11.32
N ARG A 96 14.76 -10.60 11.94
CA ARG A 96 14.95 -10.83 13.39
C ARG A 96 14.29 -9.76 14.26
N THR A 97 13.03 -9.46 13.95
CA THR A 97 12.22 -8.49 14.71
C THR A 97 11.11 -9.20 15.47
N PRO A 98 10.57 -8.58 16.53
CA PRO A 98 9.40 -9.11 17.22
C PRO A 98 8.22 -9.34 16.25
N ILE A 99 7.60 -10.50 16.37
CA ILE A 99 6.39 -10.87 15.64
C ILE A 99 5.42 -11.56 16.59
N ASP A 100 4.17 -11.67 16.18
CA ASP A 100 3.15 -12.39 16.95
C ASP A 100 3.55 -13.86 17.13
N TYR A 101 3.45 -14.36 18.36
CA TYR A 101 3.73 -15.76 18.69
C TYR A 101 2.77 -16.75 17.98
N LEU A 102 1.59 -16.29 17.51
CA LEU A 102 0.66 -17.04 16.69
C LEU A 102 1.04 -17.09 15.20
N ASP A 103 2.14 -16.45 14.80
CA ASP A 103 2.63 -16.54 13.43
C ASP A 103 3.50 -17.79 13.25
N PHE A 104 2.86 -18.90 12.90
CA PHE A 104 3.55 -20.17 12.65
C PHE A 104 4.43 -20.18 11.37
N ALA A 105 4.35 -19.14 10.55
CA ALA A 105 5.28 -18.97 9.42
C ALA A 105 6.62 -18.36 9.83
N SER A 106 6.74 -17.88 11.06
CA SER A 106 8.02 -17.39 11.56
C SER A 106 8.96 -18.57 11.91
N PRO A 107 10.29 -18.41 11.68
CA PRO A 107 11.25 -19.48 11.95
C PRO A 107 11.40 -19.80 13.44
N VAL A 108 11.13 -18.84 14.30
CA VAL A 108 11.16 -18.96 15.76
C VAL A 108 9.95 -18.24 16.34
N SER A 109 9.32 -18.83 17.36
CA SER A 109 8.19 -18.21 18.05
C SER A 109 8.54 -16.81 18.57
N GLY A 110 7.73 -15.82 18.21
CA GLY A 110 7.93 -14.43 18.60
C GLY A 110 9.06 -13.68 17.88
N LEU A 111 9.78 -14.33 16.97
CA LEU A 111 10.89 -13.72 16.22
C LEU A 111 10.79 -14.06 14.73
N GLY A 112 10.57 -13.08 13.92
CA GLY A 112 10.39 -13.24 12.47
C GLY A 112 10.95 -12.07 11.67
N SER A 113 10.47 -11.92 10.44
CA SER A 113 10.88 -10.85 9.55
C SER A 113 9.65 -10.05 9.07
N LYS A 114 9.91 -8.85 8.61
CA LYS A 114 8.91 -7.93 8.06
C LYS A 114 9.31 -7.53 6.64
N MET A 115 8.30 -7.27 5.80
CA MET A 115 8.53 -6.74 4.47
C MET A 115 7.66 -5.50 4.24
N GLY A 116 8.29 -4.43 3.79
CA GLY A 116 7.63 -3.26 3.25
C GLY A 116 7.74 -3.23 1.73
N ILE A 117 6.69 -2.76 1.06
CA ILE A 117 6.59 -2.63 -0.38
C ILE A 117 6.22 -1.18 -0.71
N ASP A 118 7.11 -0.47 -1.41
CA ASP A 118 6.86 0.88 -1.90
C ASP A 118 6.18 0.85 -3.28
N ALA A 119 4.86 0.83 -3.28
CA ALA A 119 4.01 0.91 -4.47
C ALA A 119 3.58 2.35 -4.81
N SER A 120 4.30 3.35 -4.32
CA SER A 120 4.08 4.76 -4.67
C SER A 120 4.72 5.11 -6.01
N ASN A 121 4.29 6.23 -6.61
CA ASN A 121 4.94 6.81 -7.78
C ASN A 121 6.39 7.19 -7.46
N LYS A 122 7.29 6.99 -8.43
CA LYS A 122 8.71 7.27 -8.22
C LYS A 122 9.06 8.70 -8.60
N TRP A 123 9.83 9.32 -7.74
CA TRP A 123 10.33 10.66 -7.92
C TRP A 123 11.75 10.63 -8.52
N PRO A 124 12.24 11.75 -9.08
CA PRO A 124 13.66 11.89 -9.42
C PRO A 124 14.54 11.46 -8.24
N ARG A 125 15.62 10.74 -8.49
CA ARG A 125 16.53 10.05 -7.56
C ARG A 125 16.03 8.69 -7.04
N GLU A 126 14.76 8.32 -7.22
CA GLU A 126 14.29 6.95 -6.95
C GLU A 126 14.34 6.08 -8.22
N THR A 127 14.31 6.72 -9.39
CA THR A 127 14.45 6.08 -10.69
C THR A 127 15.13 7.04 -11.68
N GLU A 128 15.86 6.50 -12.63
CA GLU A 128 16.43 7.24 -13.75
C GLU A 128 15.45 7.34 -14.93
N ARG A 129 14.38 6.57 -14.93
CA ARG A 129 13.38 6.57 -15.99
C ARG A 129 12.36 7.68 -15.79
N ALA A 130 11.89 8.24 -16.91
CA ALA A 130 10.69 9.08 -16.88
C ALA A 130 9.51 8.27 -16.35
N TRP A 131 8.89 8.77 -15.26
CA TRP A 131 7.80 8.04 -14.63
C TRP A 131 6.51 8.20 -15.43
N GLY A 132 5.87 7.09 -15.73
CA GLY A 132 4.61 7.05 -16.47
C GLY A 132 3.45 7.65 -15.66
N ARG A 133 2.40 8.04 -16.36
CA ARG A 133 1.12 8.44 -15.76
C ARG A 133 0.06 7.45 -16.17
N PRO A 134 -0.90 7.13 -15.30
CA PRO A 134 -2.05 6.34 -15.68
C PRO A 134 -2.77 6.97 -16.88
N ILE A 135 -3.13 6.14 -17.85
CA ILE A 135 -3.94 6.60 -18.98
C ILE A 135 -5.38 6.70 -18.46
N SER A 136 -5.96 7.89 -18.53
CA SER A 136 -7.37 8.13 -18.25
C SER A 136 -8.10 8.46 -19.54
N MET A 137 -9.25 7.85 -19.72
CA MET A 137 -10.16 8.20 -20.82
C MET A 137 -10.92 9.48 -20.49
N ARG A 138 -11.25 10.24 -21.52
CA ARG A 138 -12.12 11.41 -21.37
C ARG A 138 -13.52 10.96 -20.93
N GLU A 139 -14.20 11.74 -20.11
CA GLU A 139 -15.53 11.41 -19.58
C GLU A 139 -16.57 11.19 -20.68
N ASP A 140 -16.52 11.96 -21.78
CA ASP A 140 -17.40 11.78 -22.92
C ASP A 140 -17.19 10.43 -23.64
N VAL A 141 -15.96 9.93 -23.66
CA VAL A 141 -15.63 8.62 -24.22
C VAL A 141 -16.13 7.51 -23.29
N ILE A 142 -15.93 7.66 -21.99
CA ILE A 142 -16.44 6.70 -20.98
C ILE A 142 -17.96 6.58 -21.12
N ALA A 143 -18.68 7.71 -21.12
CA ALA A 143 -20.13 7.71 -21.24
C ALA A 143 -20.64 7.04 -22.55
N ARG A 144 -19.94 7.25 -23.68
CA ARG A 144 -20.27 6.58 -24.94
C ARG A 144 -20.02 5.08 -24.90
N VAL A 145 -18.91 4.66 -24.30
CA VAL A 145 -18.59 3.23 -24.16
C VAL A 145 -19.62 2.57 -23.24
N ASP A 146 -19.96 3.16 -22.11
CA ASP A 146 -20.96 2.64 -21.18
C ASP A 146 -22.35 2.51 -21.81
N ALA A 147 -22.72 3.43 -22.70
CA ALA A 147 -23.95 3.32 -23.47
C ALA A 147 -23.89 2.12 -24.43
N LEU A 148 -22.80 1.98 -25.19
CA LEU A 148 -22.61 0.86 -26.11
C LEU A 148 -22.60 -0.50 -25.37
N TRP A 149 -21.99 -0.60 -24.20
CA TRP A 149 -21.98 -1.83 -23.40
C TRP A 149 -23.40 -2.25 -23.02
N ARG A 150 -24.24 -1.28 -22.62
CA ARG A 150 -25.66 -1.54 -22.32
C ARG A 150 -26.43 -2.01 -23.54
N ASP A 151 -26.23 -1.36 -24.68
CA ASP A 151 -26.89 -1.71 -25.95
C ASP A 151 -26.50 -3.10 -26.46
N LEU A 152 -25.25 -3.51 -26.19
CA LEU A 152 -24.73 -4.84 -26.53
C LEU A 152 -25.08 -5.90 -25.48
N GLY A 153 -25.74 -5.55 -24.38
CA GLY A 153 -26.09 -6.46 -23.29
C GLY A 153 -24.89 -7.01 -22.53
N ILE A 154 -23.74 -6.37 -22.62
CA ILE A 154 -22.52 -6.76 -21.89
C ILE A 154 -22.63 -6.20 -20.47
N ARG A 155 -22.57 -7.08 -19.47
CA ARG A 155 -22.52 -6.69 -18.05
C ARG A 155 -21.09 -6.37 -17.66
N ALA A 156 -20.90 -5.22 -16.99
CA ALA A 156 -19.63 -4.85 -16.40
C ALA A 156 -19.30 -5.70 -15.15
#